data_c57c1f0ff4c58c59101ac99a68e22c93
#
_entry.id   c57c1f0ff4c58c59101ac99a68e22c93
#
_cell.length_a   1.000
_cell.length_b   1.000
_cell.length_c   1.000
_cell.angle_alpha   90.00
_cell.angle_beta   90.00
_cell.angle_gamma   90.00
#
_symmetry.space_group_name_H-M   'P 1'
#
loop_
_entity.id
_entity.type
_entity.pdbx_description
1 polymer ?
#
loop_
_entity_poly.entity_id
_entity_poly.type
_entity_poly.pdbx_seq_one_letter_code
_entity_poly.pdbx_strand_id
1 'polypeptide(L)'
;MNLKHFHLTIDSNLADNSGQKYGLGSSAAVLVSVVKALNEFYGLELSNLYIYKLAVIANMKLQSLSSCGDIAVSVYSGWLAYSTFDHDWVKQQMEETSVNDVLEKNWPGLHIEPLQAPENMEVLIGWTGSPASSPHLVSEVKRLKSDPSFYGDFLDQ
;
A
#
# COMPACT_ATOMS: atom_id res chain seq x y z
N MET A 1 19.49 -11.23 -18.73
CA MET A 1 18.60 -12.09 -17.94
C MET A 1 17.70 -12.85 -18.92
N ASN A 2 17.71 -14.17 -18.92
CA ASN A 2 16.76 -14.93 -19.72
C ASN A 2 15.43 -14.99 -18.96
N LEU A 3 14.40 -14.35 -19.48
CA LEU A 3 13.05 -14.43 -18.94
C LEU A 3 12.52 -15.86 -19.10
N LYS A 4 12.19 -16.49 -17.99
CA LYS A 4 11.55 -17.82 -17.97
C LYS A 4 10.04 -17.64 -18.08
N HIS A 5 9.37 -18.54 -18.81
CA HIS A 5 7.91 -18.59 -18.79
C HIS A 5 7.42 -19.06 -17.42
N PHE A 6 6.35 -18.46 -16.93
CA PHE A 6 5.69 -18.87 -15.70
C PHE A 6 4.17 -18.75 -15.83
N HIS A 7 3.47 -19.49 -14.98
CA HIS A 7 2.04 -19.33 -14.73
C HIS A 7 1.87 -18.70 -13.36
N LEU A 8 1.07 -17.66 -13.29
CA LEU A 8 0.72 -17.01 -12.02
C LEU A 8 -0.74 -17.33 -11.66
N THR A 9 -0.94 -17.97 -10.52
CA THR A 9 -2.26 -18.21 -9.94
C THR A 9 -2.39 -17.38 -8.68
N ILE A 10 -3.49 -16.64 -8.56
CA ILE A 10 -3.79 -15.82 -7.38
C ILE A 10 -5.00 -16.44 -6.69
N ASP A 11 -4.82 -16.85 -5.43
CA ASP A 11 -5.89 -17.29 -4.55
C ASP A 11 -5.95 -16.37 -3.33
N SER A 12 -7.15 -15.98 -2.89
CA SER A 12 -7.32 -14.99 -1.84
C SER A 12 -8.55 -15.28 -0.99
N ASN A 13 -8.33 -15.38 0.32
CA ASN A 13 -9.38 -15.51 1.33
C ASN A 13 -9.84 -14.14 1.90
N LEU A 14 -9.49 -13.02 1.25
CA LEU A 14 -9.82 -11.66 1.68
C LEU A 14 -11.17 -11.15 1.11
N ALA A 15 -12.04 -12.07 0.76
CA ALA A 15 -13.41 -11.82 0.36
C ALA A 15 -14.33 -12.88 1.01
N ASP A 16 -15.60 -12.55 1.17
CA ASP A 16 -16.61 -13.48 1.63
C ASP A 16 -17.04 -14.47 0.52
N ASN A 17 -17.96 -15.38 0.86
CA ASN A 17 -18.49 -16.38 -0.08
C ASN A 17 -19.26 -15.77 -1.26
N SER A 18 -19.66 -14.50 -1.20
CA SER A 18 -20.30 -13.75 -2.29
C SER A 18 -19.29 -13.03 -3.19
N GLY A 19 -18.00 -13.08 -2.86
CA GLY A 19 -16.93 -12.37 -3.54
C GLY A 19 -16.78 -10.92 -3.07
N GLN A 20 -17.46 -10.50 -2.00
CA GLN A 20 -17.36 -9.16 -1.44
C GLN A 20 -16.09 -9.04 -0.58
N LYS A 21 -15.25 -8.05 -0.90
CA LYS A 21 -13.99 -7.83 -0.19
C LYS A 21 -14.21 -7.32 1.23
N TYR A 22 -13.44 -7.82 2.19
CA TYR A 22 -13.48 -7.35 3.58
C TYR A 22 -12.92 -5.94 3.79
N GLY A 23 -12.25 -5.35 2.80
CA GLY A 23 -11.63 -4.02 2.95
C GLY A 23 -10.32 -4.03 3.74
N LEU A 24 -9.68 -5.18 3.88
CA LEU A 24 -8.44 -5.37 4.66
C LEU A 24 -7.16 -5.25 3.80
N GLY A 25 -7.14 -4.37 2.80
CA GLY A 25 -5.94 -4.14 1.99
C GLY A 25 -5.62 -5.25 0.98
N SER A 26 -6.62 -5.99 0.50
CA SER A 26 -6.41 -7.11 -0.43
C SER A 26 -5.63 -6.76 -1.69
N SER A 27 -5.78 -5.53 -2.22
CA SER A 27 -5.05 -5.08 -3.40
C SER A 27 -3.54 -4.97 -3.13
N ALA A 28 -3.15 -4.39 -1.99
CA ALA A 28 -1.75 -4.30 -1.59
C ALA A 28 -1.17 -5.69 -1.31
N ALA A 29 -1.92 -6.56 -0.62
CA ALA A 29 -1.50 -7.93 -0.33
C ALA A 29 -1.24 -8.74 -1.61
N VAL A 30 -2.12 -8.68 -2.60
CA VAL A 30 -1.94 -9.34 -3.90
C VAL A 30 -0.71 -8.77 -4.62
N LEU A 31 -0.59 -7.46 -4.70
CA LEU A 31 0.54 -6.80 -5.36
C LEU A 31 1.88 -7.23 -4.75
N VAL A 32 2.00 -7.17 -3.43
CA VAL A 32 3.21 -7.58 -2.71
C VAL A 32 3.49 -9.07 -2.88
N SER A 33 2.46 -9.92 -2.85
CA SER A 33 2.60 -11.36 -3.07
C SER A 33 3.15 -11.68 -4.46
N VAL A 34 2.68 -10.97 -5.50
CA VAL A 34 3.21 -11.11 -6.87
C VAL A 34 4.67 -10.69 -6.93
N VAL A 35 5.04 -9.54 -6.33
CA VAL A 35 6.44 -9.08 -6.31
C VAL A 35 7.34 -10.09 -5.58
N LYS A 36 6.90 -10.60 -4.42
CA LYS A 36 7.64 -11.63 -3.66
C LYS A 36 7.78 -12.93 -4.45
N ALA A 37 6.71 -13.39 -5.11
CA ALA A 37 6.75 -14.60 -5.92
C ALA A 37 7.71 -14.47 -7.11
N LEU A 38 7.73 -13.34 -7.79
CA LEU A 38 8.67 -13.07 -8.87
C LEU A 38 10.11 -12.94 -8.36
N ASN A 39 10.32 -12.31 -7.21
CA ASN A 39 11.61 -12.23 -6.55
C ASN A 39 12.18 -13.64 -6.29
N GLU A 40 11.38 -14.53 -5.73
CA GLU A 40 11.76 -15.91 -5.47
C GLU A 40 11.98 -16.70 -6.76
N PHE A 41 11.04 -16.62 -7.71
CA PHE A 41 11.10 -17.35 -8.98
C PHE A 41 12.35 -17.02 -9.81
N TYR A 42 12.77 -15.77 -9.80
CA TYR A 42 13.96 -15.33 -10.52
C TYR A 42 15.23 -15.31 -9.67
N GLY A 43 15.16 -15.63 -8.38
CA GLY A 43 16.31 -15.62 -7.47
C GLY A 43 16.95 -14.24 -7.34
N LEU A 44 16.14 -13.17 -7.20
CA LEU A 44 16.64 -11.79 -7.20
C LEU A 44 17.21 -11.34 -5.86
N GLU A 45 16.87 -12.04 -4.78
CA GLU A 45 17.32 -11.78 -3.40
C GLU A 45 17.11 -10.33 -2.92
N LEU A 46 16.00 -9.73 -3.34
CA LEU A 46 15.69 -8.34 -3.01
C LEU A 46 15.35 -8.19 -1.53
N SER A 47 15.85 -7.13 -0.92
CA SER A 47 15.47 -6.74 0.44
C SER A 47 14.00 -6.33 0.53
N ASN A 48 13.42 -6.35 1.75
CA ASN A 48 12.06 -5.86 1.98
C ASN A 48 11.85 -4.42 1.49
N LEU A 49 12.86 -3.55 1.64
CA LEU A 49 12.78 -2.18 1.15
C LEU A 49 12.67 -2.11 -0.38
N TYR A 50 13.41 -2.96 -1.10
CA TYR A 50 13.32 -3.03 -2.56
C TYR A 50 11.99 -3.62 -3.03
N ILE A 51 11.50 -4.65 -2.34
CA ILE A 51 10.17 -5.23 -2.59
C ILE A 51 9.08 -4.17 -2.37
N TYR A 52 9.17 -3.40 -1.27
CA TYR A 52 8.27 -2.29 -1.01
C TYR A 52 8.29 -1.25 -2.15
N LYS A 53 9.47 -0.75 -2.50
CA LYS A 53 9.63 0.26 -3.55
C LYS A 53 9.11 -0.24 -4.91
N LEU A 54 9.39 -1.50 -5.29
CA LEU A 54 8.85 -2.10 -6.52
C LEU A 54 7.32 -2.17 -6.51
N ALA A 55 6.73 -2.61 -5.40
CA ALA A 55 5.29 -2.67 -5.25
C ALA A 55 4.67 -1.26 -5.34
N VAL A 56 5.28 -0.26 -4.71
CA VAL A 56 4.84 1.14 -4.80
C VAL A 56 4.93 1.66 -6.24
N ILE A 57 6.04 1.45 -6.93
CA ILE A 57 6.21 1.87 -8.34
C ILE A 57 5.12 1.23 -9.22
N ALA A 58 4.84 -0.06 -9.04
CA ALA A 58 3.78 -0.75 -9.77
C ALA A 58 2.40 -0.18 -9.43
N ASN A 59 2.12 0.09 -8.15
CA ASN A 59 0.87 0.71 -7.70
C ASN A 59 0.68 2.12 -8.28
N MET A 60 1.72 2.95 -8.29
CA MET A 60 1.67 4.31 -8.85
C MET A 60 1.38 4.33 -10.35
N LYS A 61 1.77 3.29 -11.09
CA LYS A 61 1.43 3.14 -12.52
C LYS A 61 -0.03 2.77 -12.77
N LEU A 62 -0.70 2.17 -11.79
CA LEU A 62 -2.08 1.68 -11.92
C LEU A 62 -3.11 2.62 -11.27
N GLN A 63 -2.74 3.30 -10.20
CA GLN A 63 -3.65 4.10 -9.38
C GLN A 63 -3.03 5.46 -9.04
N SER A 64 -3.88 6.46 -8.88
CA SER A 64 -3.46 7.74 -8.31
C SER A 64 -3.36 7.65 -6.79
N LEU A 65 -2.29 8.20 -6.25
CA LEU A 65 -2.02 8.61 -4.86
C LEU A 65 -2.73 7.81 -3.74
N SER A 66 -1.99 6.88 -3.15
CA SER A 66 -2.31 6.32 -1.84
C SER A 66 -1.09 6.52 -0.91
N SER A 67 -1.30 6.48 0.41
CA SER A 67 -0.18 6.57 1.37
C SER A 67 0.80 5.40 1.26
N CYS A 68 0.42 4.30 0.60
CA CYS A 68 1.17 3.04 0.48
C CYS A 68 1.58 2.40 1.81
N GLY A 69 0.92 2.76 2.92
CA GLY A 69 1.13 2.14 4.22
C GLY A 69 0.66 0.69 4.26
N ASP A 70 -0.42 0.36 3.54
CA ASP A 70 -0.92 -0.99 3.35
C ASP A 70 0.09 -1.89 2.60
N ILE A 71 0.83 -1.33 1.63
CA ILE A 71 1.94 -2.01 0.95
C ILE A 71 3.08 -2.27 1.94
N ALA A 72 3.44 -1.28 2.77
CA ALA A 72 4.49 -1.44 3.77
C ALA A 72 4.15 -2.58 4.74
N VAL A 73 2.93 -2.60 5.31
CA VAL A 73 2.49 -3.67 6.22
C VAL A 73 2.46 -5.03 5.51
N SER A 74 2.07 -5.10 4.24
CA SER A 74 2.07 -6.35 3.46
C SER A 74 3.48 -6.89 3.22
N VAL A 75 4.49 -6.03 3.15
CA VAL A 75 5.89 -6.43 2.97
C VAL A 75 6.54 -6.85 4.28
N TYR A 76 6.45 -6.03 5.33
CA TYR A 76 7.18 -6.19 6.59
C TYR A 76 6.42 -7.02 7.61
N SER A 77 5.10 -7.03 7.54
CA SER A 77 4.19 -7.64 8.52
C SER A 77 4.27 -7.01 9.92
N GLY A 78 3.29 -7.30 10.78
CA GLY A 78 3.29 -6.82 12.16
C GLY A 78 3.03 -5.32 12.31
N TRP A 79 3.67 -4.71 13.31
CA TRP A 79 3.54 -3.30 13.65
C TRP A 79 4.66 -2.49 13.03
N LEU A 80 4.31 -1.35 12.46
CA LEU A 80 5.28 -0.46 11.80
C LEU A 80 5.09 0.99 12.26
N ALA A 81 6.19 1.70 12.53
CA ALA A 81 6.23 3.14 12.39
C ALA A 81 6.44 3.47 10.92
N TYR A 82 5.51 4.22 10.33
CA TYR A 82 5.52 4.48 8.90
C TYR A 82 5.28 5.95 8.60
N SER A 83 6.16 6.53 7.77
CA SER A 83 5.93 7.81 7.11
C SER A 83 5.98 7.63 5.61
N THR A 84 5.02 8.21 4.90
CA THR A 84 5.01 8.16 3.44
C THR A 84 6.12 9.01 2.82
N PHE A 85 6.46 8.68 1.60
CA PHE A 85 7.47 9.37 0.79
C PHE A 85 6.90 10.57 0.04
N ASP A 86 7.78 11.40 -0.51
CA ASP A 86 7.42 12.46 -1.45
C ASP A 86 6.99 11.84 -2.79
N HIS A 87 5.69 11.83 -3.04
CA HIS A 87 5.08 11.24 -4.24
C HIS A 87 5.49 11.94 -5.52
N ASP A 88 5.58 13.26 -5.50
CA ASP A 88 5.93 14.04 -6.69
C ASP A 88 7.39 13.80 -7.07
N TRP A 89 8.26 13.72 -6.08
CA TRP A 89 9.66 13.37 -6.29
C TRP A 89 9.81 11.95 -6.89
N VAL A 90 9.15 10.95 -6.33
CA VAL A 90 9.23 9.57 -6.87
C VAL A 90 8.69 9.50 -8.28
N LYS A 91 7.55 10.17 -8.55
CA LYS A 91 6.97 10.25 -9.89
C LYS A 91 7.94 10.86 -10.90
N GLN A 92 8.56 11.98 -10.54
CA GLN A 92 9.58 12.61 -11.38
C GLN A 92 10.75 11.66 -11.66
N GLN A 93 11.26 10.97 -10.63
CA GLN A 93 12.34 10.01 -10.82
C GLN A 93 11.96 8.86 -11.75
N MET A 94 10.72 8.35 -11.68
CA MET A 94 10.21 7.31 -12.58
C MET A 94 10.13 7.76 -14.03
N GLU A 95 9.98 9.05 -14.30
CA GLU A 95 9.95 9.63 -15.65
C GLU A 95 11.37 9.90 -16.19
N GLU A 96 12.32 10.25 -15.33
CA GLU A 96 13.66 10.71 -15.71
C GLU A 96 14.72 9.61 -15.71
N THR A 97 14.50 8.52 -14.94
CA THR A 97 15.54 7.51 -14.70
C THR A 97 15.02 6.08 -14.86
N SER A 98 15.93 5.11 -14.80
CA SER A 98 15.52 3.69 -14.81
C SER A 98 14.90 3.27 -13.47
N VAL A 99 14.10 2.19 -13.50
CA VAL A 99 13.52 1.61 -12.26
C VAL A 99 14.63 1.25 -11.26
N ASN A 100 15.75 0.71 -11.73
CA ASN A 100 16.88 0.37 -10.85
C ASN A 100 17.43 1.62 -10.13
N ASP A 101 17.59 2.73 -10.86
CA ASP A 101 18.09 3.97 -10.25
C ASP A 101 17.10 4.50 -9.20
N VAL A 102 15.79 4.40 -9.47
CA VAL A 102 14.76 4.80 -8.48
C VAL A 102 14.82 3.93 -7.22
N LEU A 103 15.06 2.62 -7.37
CA LEU A 103 15.18 1.70 -6.23
C LEU A 103 16.39 2.01 -5.34
N GLU A 104 17.53 2.36 -5.95
CA GLU A 104 18.78 2.67 -5.24
C GLU A 104 18.73 3.98 -4.44
N LYS A 105 17.93 4.97 -4.91
CA LYS A 105 17.85 6.28 -4.26
C LYS A 105 17.13 6.22 -2.92
N ASN A 106 17.52 7.07 -2.00
CA ASN A 106 16.73 7.34 -0.81
C ASN A 106 15.50 8.16 -1.20
N TRP A 107 14.30 7.67 -0.82
CA TRP A 107 13.06 8.38 -1.10
C TRP A 107 12.80 9.41 0.00
N PRO A 108 12.69 10.71 -0.34
CA PRO A 108 12.45 11.75 0.66
C PRO A 108 11.17 11.48 1.46
N GLY A 109 11.25 11.61 2.77
CA GLY A 109 10.12 11.40 3.69
C GLY A 109 9.82 9.95 4.05
N LEU A 110 10.31 8.97 3.28
CA LEU A 110 10.04 7.56 3.56
C LEU A 110 10.71 7.12 4.85
N HIS A 111 9.91 6.61 5.78
CA HIS A 111 10.37 5.94 6.99
C HIS A 111 9.57 4.67 7.21
N ILE A 112 10.25 3.55 7.41
CA ILE A 112 9.66 2.25 7.73
C ILE A 112 10.48 1.60 8.81
N GLU A 113 9.90 1.45 10.00
CA GLU A 113 10.54 0.84 11.15
C GLU A 113 9.63 -0.23 11.75
N PRO A 114 10.03 -1.51 11.74
CA PRO A 114 9.30 -2.57 12.44
C PRO A 114 9.30 -2.33 13.95
N LEU A 115 8.11 -2.42 14.55
CA LEU A 115 7.90 -2.26 15.98
C LEU A 115 7.51 -3.60 16.62
N GLN A 116 7.79 -3.77 17.90
CA GLN A 116 7.24 -4.86 18.67
C GLN A 116 5.78 -4.56 19.02
N ALA A 117 4.91 -5.55 18.85
CA ALA A 117 3.53 -5.44 19.33
C ALA A 117 3.52 -5.27 20.85
N PRO A 118 2.65 -4.41 21.40
CA PRO A 118 2.48 -4.33 22.84
C PRO A 118 2.03 -5.67 23.43
N GLU A 119 2.67 -6.13 24.52
CA GLU A 119 2.44 -7.47 25.11
C GLU A 119 1.01 -7.70 25.60
N ASN A 120 0.28 -6.64 25.95
CA ASN A 120 -1.07 -6.73 26.55
C ASN A 120 -2.13 -6.08 25.65
N MET A 121 -1.98 -6.15 24.32
CA MET A 121 -2.91 -5.55 23.38
C MET A 121 -3.65 -6.62 22.57
N GLU A 122 -4.97 -6.56 22.59
CA GLU A 122 -5.85 -7.33 21.71
C GLU A 122 -6.41 -6.42 20.63
N VAL A 123 -6.36 -6.89 19.39
CA VAL A 123 -6.95 -6.17 18.24
C VAL A 123 -8.25 -6.86 17.87
N LEU A 124 -9.37 -6.16 18.02
CA LEU A 124 -10.68 -6.62 17.58
C LEU A 124 -11.05 -5.91 16.28
N ILE A 125 -11.43 -6.68 15.26
CA ILE A 125 -11.82 -6.16 13.96
C ILE A 125 -13.32 -6.40 13.77
N GLY A 126 -14.09 -5.31 13.63
CA GLY A 126 -15.50 -5.34 13.26
C GLY A 126 -15.66 -5.08 11.76
N TRP A 127 -16.49 -5.88 11.08
CA TRP A 127 -16.83 -5.66 9.68
C TRP A 127 -18.25 -5.11 9.55
N THR A 128 -18.40 -4.01 8.80
CA THR A 128 -19.69 -3.32 8.61
C THR A 128 -20.55 -3.92 7.48
N GLY A 129 -20.08 -4.99 6.84
CA GLY A 129 -20.79 -5.63 5.72
C GLY A 129 -20.56 -4.97 4.36
N SER A 130 -19.83 -3.88 4.28
CA SER A 130 -19.47 -3.23 3.02
C SER A 130 -18.05 -2.66 3.06
N PRO A 131 -17.26 -2.85 2.00
CA PRO A 131 -15.91 -2.27 1.95
C PRO A 131 -15.98 -0.76 1.77
N ALA A 132 -15.19 -0.03 2.57
CA ALA A 132 -15.02 1.41 2.37
C ALA A 132 -14.10 1.69 1.18
N SER A 133 -14.46 2.70 0.37
CA SER A 133 -13.61 3.20 -0.69
C SER A 133 -12.87 4.45 -0.21
N SER A 134 -11.57 4.32 0.10
CA SER A 134 -10.76 5.46 0.56
C SER A 134 -10.79 6.65 -0.41
N PRO A 135 -10.71 6.47 -1.75
CA PRO A 135 -10.84 7.59 -2.69
C PRO A 135 -12.20 8.30 -2.59
N HIS A 136 -13.28 7.54 -2.40
CA HIS A 136 -14.62 8.11 -2.23
C HIS A 136 -14.72 8.93 -0.93
N LEU A 137 -14.24 8.37 0.19
CA LEU A 137 -14.23 9.08 1.48
C LEU A 137 -13.42 10.36 1.43
N VAL A 138 -12.23 10.33 0.81
CA VAL A 138 -11.39 11.53 0.62
C VAL A 138 -12.11 12.58 -0.24
N SER A 139 -12.81 12.17 -1.31
CA SER A 139 -13.57 13.09 -2.15
C SER A 139 -14.76 13.71 -1.41
N GLU A 140 -15.43 12.94 -0.56
CA GLU A 140 -16.51 13.42 0.31
C GLU A 140 -16.00 14.44 1.32
N VAL A 141 -14.89 14.15 2.02
CA VAL A 141 -14.27 15.10 2.95
C VAL A 141 -13.85 16.40 2.25
N LYS A 142 -13.29 16.30 1.04
CA LYS A 142 -12.95 17.50 0.24
C LYS A 142 -14.20 18.33 -0.09
N ARG A 143 -15.31 17.67 -0.44
CA ARG A 143 -16.58 18.34 -0.70
C ARG A 143 -17.13 19.02 0.55
N LEU A 144 -17.07 18.34 1.69
CA LEU A 144 -17.50 18.89 2.98
C LEU A 144 -16.64 20.10 3.41
N LYS A 145 -15.35 20.07 3.19
CA LYS A 145 -14.43 21.20 3.43
C LYS A 145 -14.74 22.43 2.59
N SER A 146 -15.38 22.26 1.44
CA SER A 146 -15.82 23.38 0.61
C SER A 146 -17.12 24.05 1.08
N ASP A 147 -17.82 23.47 2.07
CA ASP A 147 -18.98 24.04 2.74
C ASP A 147 -18.59 24.50 4.16
N PRO A 148 -18.34 25.81 4.37
CA PRO A 148 -17.87 26.33 5.66
C PRO A 148 -18.85 26.12 6.82
N SER A 149 -20.16 26.03 6.56
CA SER A 149 -21.17 25.86 7.60
C SER A 149 -21.14 24.44 8.17
N PHE A 150 -20.99 23.44 7.32
CA PHE A 150 -20.94 22.04 7.76
C PHE A 150 -19.61 21.71 8.45
N TYR A 151 -18.50 22.29 7.97
CA TYR A 151 -17.17 22.01 8.52
C TYR A 151 -16.99 22.58 9.93
N GLY A 152 -17.60 23.74 10.22
CA GLY A 152 -17.64 24.31 11.57
C GLY A 152 -18.36 23.40 12.56
N ASP A 153 -19.57 22.97 12.23
CA ASP A 153 -20.38 22.10 13.08
C ASP A 153 -19.73 20.73 13.34
N PHE A 154 -18.94 20.22 12.39
CA PHE A 154 -18.20 18.95 12.54
C PHE A 154 -16.99 19.06 13.49
N LEU A 155 -16.33 20.21 13.55
CA LEU A 155 -15.19 20.44 14.44
C LEU A 155 -15.58 20.75 15.89
N ASP A 156 -16.83 21.16 16.12
CA ASP A 156 -17.36 21.53 17.44
C ASP A 156 -18.01 20.35 18.20
N GLN A 157 -17.99 19.13 17.61
CA GLN A 157 -18.44 17.88 18.22
C GLN A 157 -17.26 17.06 18.75
#